data_a129a74900dd3f8c541833bed4adeb9b
#
_entry.id   a129a74900dd3f8c541833bed4adeb9b
#
_cell.length_a   1.000
_cell.length_b   1.000
_cell.length_c   1.000
_cell.angle_alpha   90.00
_cell.angle_beta   90.00
_cell.angle_gamma   90.00
#
_symmetry.space_group_name_H-M   'P 1'
#
loop_
_entity.id
_entity.type
_entity.pdbx_description
1 polymer ?
#
loop_
_entity_poly.entity_id
_entity_poly.type
_entity_poly.pdbx_seq_one_letter_code
_entity_poly.pdbx_strand_id
1 'polypeptide(L)'
;MHSKRLTKLNSPIENKNVLLEKKTALTSKEKDLFGYFGVGAKIKPPFRILNPHRIQIGDKTSIQEHSHINAFKDLSFLREYIDKKHANDFKDEDYKYDAKIQIGAENQIGRFFFVSCTNRVMLEDNVVLSERIFLGDNNHSFSHPKIPIMQQPNKAGKPIVIMYGSWIGVGAVILPGTRIGKLSVVGANSVCQGRFPNYSVIGPEHAKLLYKRFKE
;
A
#
# COMPACT_ATOMS: atom_id res chain seq x y z
N MET A 1 -12.63 -26.65 1.11
CA MET A 1 -14.00 -26.14 1.36
C MET A 1 -14.04 -25.47 2.72
N HIS A 2 -13.91 -24.15 2.80
CA HIS A 2 -14.36 -23.34 3.95
C HIS A 2 -14.63 -21.92 3.43
N SER A 3 -15.79 -21.80 2.79
CA SER A 3 -16.38 -20.49 2.53
C SER A 3 -17.04 -20.03 3.85
N LYS A 4 -16.43 -19.12 4.60
CA LYS A 4 -17.10 -18.41 5.68
C LYS A 4 -17.58 -17.05 5.17
N ARG A 5 -18.88 -16.88 5.20
CA ARG A 5 -19.73 -15.74 4.91
C ARG A 5 -19.10 -14.42 5.33
N LEU A 6 -18.89 -13.55 4.36
CA LEU A 6 -18.74 -12.13 4.56
C LEU A 6 -20.10 -11.55 4.99
N THR A 7 -20.30 -11.36 6.27
CA THR A 7 -21.39 -10.54 6.77
C THR A 7 -21.08 -9.08 6.51
N LYS A 8 -21.92 -8.43 5.73
CA LYS A 8 -21.95 -6.97 5.57
C LYS A 8 -22.17 -6.33 6.94
N LEU A 9 -21.14 -5.71 7.48
CA LEU A 9 -21.28 -4.77 8.59
C LEU A 9 -21.52 -3.37 7.97
N ASN A 10 -22.80 -2.98 7.92
CA ASN A 10 -23.17 -1.57 7.77
C ASN A 10 -22.84 -0.88 9.10
N SER A 11 -21.62 -0.35 9.24
CA SER A 11 -21.26 0.43 10.41
C SER A 11 -21.23 1.92 10.07
N PRO A 12 -21.61 2.80 11.01
CA PRO A 12 -21.58 4.26 10.82
C PRO A 12 -20.16 4.84 10.60
N ILE A 13 -19.14 4.01 10.67
CA ILE A 13 -17.71 4.35 10.45
C ILE A 13 -17.41 4.54 8.94
N GLU A 14 -18.22 4.00 8.03
CA GLU A 14 -17.96 4.08 6.58
C GLU A 14 -17.94 5.52 6.03
N ASN A 15 -18.49 6.49 6.75
CA ASN A 15 -18.63 7.87 6.27
C ASN A 15 -17.54 8.86 6.73
N LYS A 16 -16.63 8.46 7.62
CA LYS A 16 -15.53 9.32 8.10
C LYS A 16 -14.17 8.67 7.86
N ASN A 17 -13.15 9.48 7.53
CA ASN A 17 -11.77 9.01 7.54
C ASN A 17 -11.35 8.72 8.99
N VAL A 18 -10.80 7.52 9.23
CA VAL A 18 -10.30 7.09 10.53
C VAL A 18 -8.78 6.99 10.47
N LEU A 19 -8.09 7.73 11.31
CA LEU A 19 -6.64 7.69 11.43
C LEU A 19 -6.24 7.05 12.77
N LEU A 20 -5.44 5.98 12.70
CA LEU A 20 -4.74 5.39 13.82
C LEU A 20 -3.26 5.74 13.74
N GLU A 21 -2.81 6.60 14.63
CA GLU A 21 -1.39 6.91 14.81
C GLU A 21 -0.97 6.51 16.21
N LYS A 22 -0.05 5.54 16.31
CA LYS A 22 0.23 4.87 17.58
C LYS A 22 1.73 4.77 17.84
N LYS A 23 2.11 5.10 19.08
CA LYS A 23 3.42 4.81 19.67
C LYS A 23 3.39 3.56 20.57
N THR A 24 2.23 2.95 20.74
CA THR A 24 1.98 1.75 21.57
C THR A 24 1.27 0.68 20.74
N ALA A 25 1.25 -0.56 21.23
CA ALA A 25 0.53 -1.65 20.56
C ALA A 25 -0.98 -1.37 20.47
N LEU A 26 -1.63 -1.99 19.47
CA LEU A 26 -3.07 -1.94 19.30
C LEU A 26 -3.78 -2.64 20.47
N THR A 27 -4.77 -1.99 21.04
CA THR A 27 -5.75 -2.59 21.95
C THR A 27 -6.73 -3.50 21.19
N SER A 28 -7.46 -4.35 21.89
CA SER A 28 -8.50 -5.19 21.26
C SER A 28 -9.54 -4.36 20.53
N LYS A 29 -10.03 -3.26 21.13
CA LYS A 29 -11.00 -2.35 20.51
C LYS A 29 -10.48 -1.69 19.22
N GLU A 30 -9.18 -1.38 19.17
CA GLU A 30 -8.59 -0.80 17.96
C GLU A 30 -8.39 -1.83 16.85
N LYS A 31 -8.18 -3.10 17.20
CA LYS A 31 -8.16 -4.21 16.23
C LYS A 31 -9.54 -4.43 15.60
N ASP A 32 -10.61 -4.21 16.33
CA ASP A 32 -11.98 -4.32 15.84
C ASP A 32 -12.34 -3.23 14.81
N LEU A 33 -11.51 -2.16 14.69
CA LEU A 33 -11.68 -1.15 13.64
C LEU A 33 -11.24 -1.64 12.26
N PHE A 34 -10.47 -2.72 12.17
CA PHE A 34 -10.03 -3.27 10.89
C PHE A 34 -11.16 -4.04 10.20
N GLY A 35 -11.12 -4.08 8.87
CA GLY A 35 -12.00 -4.95 8.10
C GLY A 35 -11.82 -6.43 8.45
N TYR A 36 -10.59 -6.81 8.79
CA TYR A 36 -10.22 -8.06 9.46
C TYR A 36 -8.86 -7.91 10.12
N PHE A 37 -8.72 -8.43 11.34
CA PHE A 37 -7.43 -8.51 12.04
C PHE A 37 -7.26 -9.93 12.59
N GLY A 38 -6.37 -10.69 11.95
CA GLY A 38 -6.21 -12.13 12.15
C GLY A 38 -5.68 -12.53 13.52
N VAL A 39 -5.91 -13.78 13.86
CA VAL A 39 -5.40 -14.38 15.11
C VAL A 39 -3.87 -14.40 15.08
N GLY A 40 -3.23 -13.85 16.10
CA GLY A 40 -1.78 -13.75 16.17
C GLY A 40 -1.14 -12.69 15.25
N ALA A 41 -1.95 -11.94 14.49
CA ALA A 41 -1.45 -10.81 13.71
C ALA A 41 -0.91 -9.70 14.62
N LYS A 42 0.13 -9.01 14.15
CA LYS A 42 0.83 -7.95 14.93
C LYS A 42 1.24 -6.80 14.02
N ILE A 43 1.08 -5.58 14.52
CA ILE A 43 1.69 -4.38 13.97
C ILE A 43 2.52 -3.76 15.09
N LYS A 44 3.82 -3.65 14.89
CA LYS A 44 4.71 -3.07 15.89
C LYS A 44 4.71 -1.55 15.79
N PRO A 45 4.52 -0.85 16.91
CA PRO A 45 4.59 0.60 16.93
C PRO A 45 6.05 1.10 16.82
N PRO A 46 6.27 2.36 16.38
CA PRO A 46 5.24 3.28 15.93
C PRO A 46 4.74 2.97 14.52
N PHE A 47 3.47 3.28 14.26
CA PHE A 47 2.85 3.14 12.94
C PHE A 47 1.75 4.19 12.70
N ARG A 48 1.37 4.35 11.43
CA ARG A 48 0.25 5.19 11.01
C ARG A 48 -0.64 4.41 10.04
N ILE A 49 -1.94 4.36 10.32
CA ILE A 49 -2.92 3.61 9.51
C ILE A 49 -4.13 4.49 9.23
N LEU A 50 -4.43 4.69 7.97
CA LEU A 50 -5.60 5.43 7.52
C LEU A 50 -6.68 4.45 7.05
N ASN A 51 -7.90 4.61 7.59
CA ASN A 51 -9.10 3.82 7.29
C ASN A 51 -8.91 2.31 7.52
N PRO A 52 -8.63 1.86 8.75
CA PRO A 52 -8.39 0.46 9.08
C PRO A 52 -9.55 -0.47 8.66
N HIS A 53 -10.80 0.01 8.64
CA HIS A 53 -11.97 -0.77 8.18
C HIS A 53 -11.87 -1.22 6.71
N ARG A 54 -10.98 -0.60 5.91
CA ARG A 54 -10.66 -0.96 4.51
C ARG A 54 -9.44 -1.87 4.38
N ILE A 55 -8.88 -2.29 5.52
CA ILE A 55 -7.65 -3.08 5.60
C ILE A 55 -7.96 -4.41 6.27
N GLN A 56 -7.53 -5.49 5.63
CA GLN A 56 -7.58 -6.84 6.15
C GLN A 56 -6.15 -7.35 6.36
N ILE A 57 -5.88 -7.91 7.53
CA ILE A 57 -4.59 -8.50 7.89
C ILE A 57 -4.83 -9.94 8.34
N GLY A 58 -4.27 -10.90 7.62
CA GLY A 58 -4.43 -12.32 7.88
C GLY A 58 -3.70 -12.81 9.13
N ASP A 59 -4.04 -14.03 9.51
CA ASP A 59 -3.54 -14.68 10.72
C ASP A 59 -2.00 -14.74 10.74
N LYS A 60 -1.41 -14.59 11.93
CA LYS A 60 0.05 -14.67 12.19
C LYS A 60 0.92 -13.72 11.36
N THR A 61 0.34 -12.79 10.63
CA THR A 61 1.08 -11.76 9.89
C THR A 61 1.73 -10.77 10.85
N SER A 62 3.00 -10.47 10.60
CA SER A 62 3.80 -9.54 11.40
C SER A 62 4.24 -8.35 10.55
N ILE A 63 3.85 -7.14 10.96
CA ILE A 63 4.27 -5.87 10.35
C ILE A 63 5.16 -5.15 11.34
N GLN A 64 6.36 -4.78 10.92
CA GLN A 64 7.33 -4.12 11.77
C GLN A 64 7.05 -2.61 11.89
N GLU A 65 7.81 -1.97 12.75
CA GLU A 65 7.66 -0.57 13.17
C GLU A 65 7.88 0.43 12.01
N HIS A 66 7.40 1.65 12.20
CA HIS A 66 7.45 2.78 11.26
C HIS A 66 6.69 2.52 9.96
N SER A 67 5.66 1.66 10.01
CA SER A 67 4.84 1.36 8.84
C SER A 67 3.72 2.38 8.66
N HIS A 68 3.48 2.82 7.42
CA HIS A 68 2.37 3.68 7.03
C HIS A 68 1.48 2.94 6.04
N ILE A 69 0.23 2.71 6.40
CA ILE A 69 -0.73 1.95 5.58
C ILE A 69 -1.95 2.82 5.33
N ASN A 70 -2.07 3.35 4.11
CA ASN A 70 -3.09 4.31 3.76
C ASN A 70 -4.07 3.71 2.74
N ALA A 71 -5.31 3.44 3.18
CA ALA A 71 -6.42 3.08 2.32
C ALA A 71 -7.31 4.32 2.12
N PHE A 72 -7.11 5.05 1.02
CA PHE A 72 -7.83 6.29 0.79
C PHE A 72 -9.28 6.02 0.39
N LYS A 73 -10.21 6.61 1.12
CA LYS A 73 -11.61 6.69 0.75
C LYS A 73 -11.85 7.94 -0.08
N ASP A 74 -11.22 9.02 0.35
CA ASP A 74 -11.41 10.32 -0.25
C ASP A 74 -10.20 11.21 0.09
N LEU A 75 -9.89 12.09 -0.80
CA LEU A 75 -8.86 13.11 -0.66
C LEU A 75 -9.46 14.51 -0.78
N SER A 76 -10.74 14.66 -0.44
CA SER A 76 -11.46 15.94 -0.54
C SER A 76 -10.81 17.06 0.26
N PHE A 77 -10.05 16.73 1.31
CA PHE A 77 -9.24 17.72 2.05
C PHE A 77 -8.21 18.44 1.15
N LEU A 78 -7.78 17.85 0.04
CA LEU A 78 -6.89 18.52 -0.91
C LEU A 78 -7.56 19.73 -1.57
N ARG A 79 -8.90 19.78 -1.59
CA ARG A 79 -9.65 20.92 -2.12
C ARG A 79 -9.39 22.22 -1.35
N GLU A 80 -9.02 22.14 -0.08
CA GLU A 80 -8.67 23.30 0.72
C GLU A 80 -7.42 24.03 0.19
N TYR A 81 -6.58 23.31 -0.57
CA TYR A 81 -5.36 23.86 -1.18
C TYR A 81 -5.59 24.34 -2.62
N ILE A 82 -6.77 24.12 -3.18
CA ILE A 82 -7.09 24.55 -4.55
C ILE A 82 -7.46 26.03 -4.54
N ASP A 83 -6.80 26.82 -5.37
CA ASP A 83 -7.17 28.22 -5.58
C ASP A 83 -8.65 28.30 -6.00
N LYS A 84 -9.38 29.29 -5.45
CA LYS A 84 -10.81 29.52 -5.76
C LYS A 84 -11.10 29.58 -7.26
N LYS A 85 -10.18 30.11 -8.06
CA LYS A 85 -10.27 30.19 -9.53
C LYS A 85 -10.31 28.83 -10.22
N HIS A 86 -9.78 27.77 -9.56
CA HIS A 86 -9.73 26.42 -10.07
C HIS A 86 -10.68 25.45 -9.35
N ALA A 87 -11.51 25.96 -8.44
CA ALA A 87 -12.39 25.12 -7.63
C ALA A 87 -13.38 24.28 -8.46
N ASN A 88 -13.72 24.73 -9.66
CA ASN A 88 -14.65 24.04 -10.57
C ASN A 88 -13.95 23.15 -11.61
N ASP A 89 -12.62 23.14 -11.67
CA ASP A 89 -11.87 22.34 -12.65
C ASP A 89 -11.90 20.84 -12.33
N PHE A 90 -12.24 20.48 -11.08
CA PHE A 90 -12.38 19.10 -10.61
C PHE A 90 -13.70 18.91 -9.87
N LYS A 91 -14.33 17.74 -10.07
CA LYS A 91 -15.57 17.35 -9.40
C LYS A 91 -15.28 16.67 -8.07
N ASP A 92 -16.28 16.55 -7.19
CA ASP A 92 -16.17 15.81 -5.92
C ASP A 92 -15.84 14.34 -6.13
N GLU A 93 -16.35 13.75 -7.22
CA GLU A 93 -16.10 12.37 -7.59
C GLU A 93 -14.63 12.09 -7.89
N ASP A 94 -13.87 13.07 -8.40
CA ASP A 94 -12.46 12.94 -8.76
C ASP A 94 -11.59 12.69 -7.52
N TYR A 95 -12.09 12.98 -6.31
CA TYR A 95 -11.42 12.78 -5.03
C TYR A 95 -11.91 11.57 -4.25
N LYS A 96 -12.87 10.79 -4.79
CA LYS A 96 -13.42 9.59 -4.13
C LYS A 96 -12.79 8.31 -4.65
N TYR A 97 -12.46 7.41 -3.73
CA TYR A 97 -11.78 6.15 -4.02
C TYR A 97 -12.44 4.98 -3.27
N ASP A 98 -12.33 3.78 -3.81
CA ASP A 98 -12.75 2.54 -3.12
C ASP A 98 -11.53 1.68 -2.78
N ALA A 99 -10.60 2.27 -2.05
CA ALA A 99 -9.38 1.59 -1.65
C ALA A 99 -9.66 0.35 -0.80
N LYS A 100 -8.95 -0.75 -1.10
CA LYS A 100 -8.96 -1.99 -0.30
C LYS A 100 -7.55 -2.53 -0.21
N ILE A 101 -7.10 -2.78 1.02
CA ILE A 101 -5.81 -3.42 1.29
C ILE A 101 -6.07 -4.78 1.92
N GLN A 102 -5.56 -5.83 1.28
CA GLN A 102 -5.67 -7.21 1.73
C GLN A 102 -4.27 -7.79 1.92
N ILE A 103 -3.93 -8.09 3.14
CA ILE A 103 -2.66 -8.74 3.51
C ILE A 103 -3.03 -10.12 4.02
N GLY A 104 -2.58 -11.16 3.34
CA GLY A 104 -2.86 -12.55 3.67
C GLY A 104 -2.23 -13.01 4.99
N ALA A 105 -2.28 -14.30 5.24
CA ALA A 105 -1.76 -14.91 6.45
C ALA A 105 -0.24 -15.16 6.38
N GLU A 106 0.39 -15.25 7.53
CA GLU A 106 1.80 -15.64 7.72
C GLU A 106 2.81 -14.76 6.97
N ASN A 107 2.43 -13.51 6.65
CA ASN A 107 3.33 -12.55 6.01
C ASN A 107 4.32 -11.96 7.02
N GLN A 108 5.55 -11.73 6.56
CA GLN A 108 6.59 -11.03 7.31
C GLN A 108 6.92 -9.72 6.58
N ILE A 109 6.58 -8.60 7.21
CA ILE A 109 6.74 -7.27 6.62
C ILE A 109 7.73 -6.46 7.45
N GLY A 110 8.80 -6.03 6.82
CA GLY A 110 9.90 -5.27 7.41
C GLY A 110 9.52 -3.84 7.81
N ARG A 111 10.48 -3.14 8.40
CA ARG A 111 10.33 -1.75 8.85
C ARG A 111 10.15 -0.77 7.70
N PHE A 112 9.52 0.37 8.00
CA PHE A 112 9.30 1.45 7.03
C PHE A 112 8.50 0.99 5.81
N PHE A 113 7.57 0.07 6.01
CA PHE A 113 6.62 -0.34 4.97
C PHE A 113 5.64 0.80 4.70
N PHE A 114 5.52 1.19 3.44
CA PHE A 114 4.62 2.26 3.01
C PHE A 114 3.63 1.77 1.95
N VAL A 115 2.34 1.91 2.23
CA VAL A 115 1.27 1.64 1.26
C VAL A 115 0.46 2.91 1.00
N SER A 116 0.32 3.26 -0.28
CA SER A 116 -0.60 4.28 -0.78
C SER A 116 -1.62 3.61 -1.70
N CYS A 117 -2.85 3.43 -1.21
CA CYS A 117 -3.88 2.68 -1.92
C CYS A 117 -5.12 3.54 -2.19
N THR A 118 -5.53 3.63 -3.46
CA THR A 118 -6.77 4.27 -3.91
C THR A 118 -7.73 3.28 -4.58
N ASN A 119 -7.22 2.09 -4.98
CA ASN A 119 -7.98 1.03 -5.60
C ASN A 119 -7.80 -0.28 -4.82
N ARG A 120 -6.74 -1.04 -5.10
CA ARG A 120 -6.50 -2.32 -4.42
C ARG A 120 -5.02 -2.66 -4.32
N VAL A 121 -4.60 -3.04 -3.12
CA VAL A 121 -3.32 -3.70 -2.87
C VAL A 121 -3.58 -5.04 -2.22
N MET A 122 -3.06 -6.12 -2.81
CA MET A 122 -3.23 -7.48 -2.33
C MET A 122 -1.87 -8.15 -2.16
N LEU A 123 -1.60 -8.66 -0.97
CA LEU A 123 -0.55 -9.63 -0.67
C LEU A 123 -1.22 -10.95 -0.36
N GLU A 124 -0.89 -12.02 -1.08
CA GLU A 124 -1.33 -13.38 -0.74
C GLU A 124 -0.57 -13.87 0.52
N ASP A 125 -0.77 -15.12 0.91
CA ASP A 125 -0.16 -15.67 2.12
C ASP A 125 1.37 -15.92 1.93
N ASN A 126 2.11 -15.98 3.04
CA ASN A 126 3.54 -16.30 3.08
C ASN A 126 4.44 -15.37 2.26
N VAL A 127 4.04 -14.13 2.05
CA VAL A 127 4.86 -13.11 1.39
C VAL A 127 5.84 -12.50 2.39
N VAL A 128 7.08 -12.35 1.95
CA VAL A 128 8.13 -11.66 2.72
C VAL A 128 8.43 -10.31 2.05
N LEU A 129 8.19 -9.22 2.76
CA LEU A 129 8.65 -7.89 2.37
C LEU A 129 9.81 -7.50 3.28
N SER A 130 10.95 -7.19 2.68
CA SER A 130 12.09 -6.62 3.41
C SER A 130 11.77 -5.20 3.89
N GLU A 131 12.77 -4.47 4.38
CA GLU A 131 12.58 -3.11 4.87
C GLU A 131 12.42 -2.09 3.73
N ARG A 132 11.76 -0.95 4.02
CA ARG A 132 11.61 0.20 3.12
C ARG A 132 10.91 -0.14 1.80
N ILE A 133 9.90 -0.99 1.84
CA ILE A 133 9.10 -1.32 0.67
C ILE A 133 8.02 -0.25 0.47
N PHE A 134 7.89 0.22 -0.76
CA PHE A 134 6.81 1.10 -1.20
C PHE A 134 5.85 0.35 -2.12
N LEU A 135 4.56 0.36 -1.79
CA LEU A 135 3.48 -0.10 -2.66
C LEU A 135 2.55 1.09 -2.95
N GLY A 136 2.50 1.55 -4.19
CA GLY A 136 1.60 2.62 -4.59
C GLY A 136 0.77 2.23 -5.80
N ASP A 137 -0.55 2.11 -5.64
CA ASP A 137 -1.45 1.79 -6.75
C ASP A 137 -1.95 3.04 -7.48
N ASN A 138 -1.47 4.21 -7.12
CA ASN A 138 -1.93 5.50 -7.61
C ASN A 138 -0.78 6.45 -7.94
N ASN A 139 -1.10 7.51 -8.66
CA ASN A 139 -0.19 8.62 -8.96
C ASN A 139 -0.90 9.96 -8.78
N HIS A 140 -0.15 11.02 -8.52
CA HIS A 140 -0.69 12.37 -8.65
C HIS A 140 -1.15 12.64 -10.09
N SER A 141 -2.26 13.34 -10.24
CA SER A 141 -2.62 13.88 -11.55
C SER A 141 -1.68 15.02 -11.91
N PHE A 142 -1.29 15.09 -13.17
CA PHE A 142 -0.51 16.18 -13.76
C PHE A 142 -1.09 16.57 -15.13
N SER A 143 -2.40 16.32 -15.30
CA SER A 143 -3.08 16.52 -16.58
C SER A 143 -3.42 18.00 -16.86
N HIS A 144 -3.51 18.82 -15.82
CA HIS A 144 -3.85 20.24 -15.97
C HIS A 144 -2.58 21.12 -15.94
N PRO A 145 -2.25 21.81 -17.05
CA PRO A 145 -0.96 22.48 -17.20
C PRO A 145 -0.79 23.76 -16.35
N LYS A 146 -1.88 24.32 -15.84
CA LYS A 146 -1.89 25.59 -15.09
C LYS A 146 -2.15 25.42 -13.60
N ILE A 147 -2.49 24.21 -13.15
CA ILE A 147 -2.78 23.93 -11.75
C ILE A 147 -1.59 23.18 -11.14
N PRO A 148 -1.03 23.64 -10.02
CA PRO A 148 0.03 22.90 -9.31
C PRO A 148 -0.38 21.45 -9.05
N ILE A 149 0.56 20.50 -9.20
CA ILE A 149 0.30 19.06 -9.03
C ILE A 149 -0.32 18.76 -7.66
N MET A 150 0.13 19.42 -6.60
CA MET A 150 -0.43 19.27 -5.26
C MET A 150 -1.92 19.63 -5.16
N GLN A 151 -2.43 20.45 -6.05
CA GLN A 151 -3.83 20.89 -6.09
C GLN A 151 -4.69 20.01 -7.00
N GLN A 152 -4.11 19.06 -7.71
CA GLN A 152 -4.82 18.11 -8.56
C GLN A 152 -5.16 16.83 -7.80
N PRO A 153 -6.33 16.19 -8.06
CA PRO A 153 -6.68 14.91 -7.42
C PRO A 153 -5.68 13.82 -7.79
N ASN A 154 -5.54 12.81 -6.96
CA ASN A 154 -4.79 11.63 -7.33
C ASN A 154 -5.56 10.85 -8.41
N LYS A 155 -4.84 10.37 -9.41
CA LYS A 155 -5.43 9.47 -10.38
C LYS A 155 -5.58 8.09 -9.76
N ALA A 156 -6.82 7.57 -9.72
CA ALA A 156 -7.07 6.21 -9.28
C ALA A 156 -6.23 5.23 -10.11
N GLY A 157 -5.50 4.38 -9.42
CA GLY A 157 -4.52 3.52 -10.04
C GLY A 157 -5.04 2.14 -10.42
N LYS A 158 -4.11 1.29 -10.86
CA LYS A 158 -4.37 -0.12 -11.18
C LYS A 158 -3.96 -0.99 -9.99
N PRO A 159 -4.72 -2.07 -9.70
CA PRO A 159 -4.42 -2.95 -8.57
C PRO A 159 -2.99 -3.48 -8.57
N ILE A 160 -2.42 -3.60 -7.36
CA ILE A 160 -1.15 -4.29 -7.11
C ILE A 160 -1.47 -5.66 -6.52
N VAL A 161 -0.83 -6.71 -7.02
CA VAL A 161 -0.96 -8.08 -6.50
C VAL A 161 0.42 -8.70 -6.35
N ILE A 162 0.75 -9.12 -5.12
CA ILE A 162 1.94 -9.93 -4.82
C ILE A 162 1.45 -11.29 -4.37
N MET A 163 1.80 -12.32 -5.14
CA MET A 163 1.25 -13.66 -4.96
C MET A 163 2.07 -14.48 -3.94
N TYR A 164 1.47 -15.59 -3.55
CA TYR A 164 1.92 -16.52 -2.53
C TYR A 164 3.44 -16.77 -2.55
N GLY A 165 4.04 -16.74 -1.38
CA GLY A 165 5.42 -17.17 -1.13
C GLY A 165 6.49 -16.31 -1.79
N SER A 166 6.15 -15.11 -2.29
CA SER A 166 7.13 -14.23 -2.95
C SER A 166 7.93 -13.42 -1.94
N TRP A 167 9.16 -13.11 -2.30
CA TRP A 167 10.06 -12.26 -1.52
C TRP A 167 10.38 -10.97 -2.25
N ILE A 168 10.19 -9.84 -1.56
CA ILE A 168 10.47 -8.50 -2.08
C ILE A 168 11.66 -7.93 -1.30
N GLY A 169 12.76 -7.71 -2.00
CA GLY A 169 14.02 -7.20 -1.47
C GLY A 169 13.94 -5.74 -1.00
N VAL A 170 14.84 -5.37 -0.10
CA VAL A 170 14.89 -4.06 0.56
C VAL A 170 14.84 -2.89 -0.43
N GLY A 171 14.05 -1.87 -0.11
CA GLY A 171 13.96 -0.64 -0.90
C GLY A 171 13.22 -0.79 -2.23
N ALA A 172 12.58 -1.93 -2.51
CA ALA A 172 11.84 -2.09 -3.74
C ALA A 172 10.59 -1.19 -3.79
N VAL A 173 10.29 -0.70 -4.99
CA VAL A 173 9.15 0.15 -5.30
C VAL A 173 8.22 -0.59 -6.24
N ILE A 174 6.98 -0.80 -5.82
CA ILE A 174 5.96 -1.51 -6.59
C ILE A 174 4.92 -0.50 -7.07
N LEU A 175 4.86 -0.31 -8.38
CA LEU A 175 4.07 0.72 -9.05
C LEU A 175 2.68 0.20 -9.48
N PRO A 176 1.75 1.11 -9.86
CA PRO A 176 0.39 0.75 -10.23
C PRO A 176 0.31 -0.31 -11.33
N GLY A 177 -0.55 -1.32 -11.12
CA GLY A 177 -0.79 -2.41 -12.07
C GLY A 177 0.20 -3.56 -12.00
N THR A 178 1.11 -3.53 -11.02
CA THR A 178 2.10 -4.60 -10.86
C THR A 178 1.46 -5.88 -10.33
N ARG A 179 1.80 -6.99 -10.98
CA ARG A 179 1.50 -8.35 -10.53
C ARG A 179 2.77 -9.18 -10.45
N ILE A 180 3.16 -9.55 -9.25
CA ILE A 180 4.28 -10.46 -8.99
C ILE A 180 3.70 -11.87 -8.86
N GLY A 181 4.16 -12.80 -9.69
CA GLY A 181 3.74 -14.21 -9.66
C GLY A 181 4.18 -14.93 -8.39
N LYS A 182 3.62 -16.12 -8.17
CA LYS A 182 3.91 -16.96 -6.99
C LYS A 182 5.40 -17.31 -6.92
N LEU A 183 5.92 -17.42 -5.70
CA LEU A 183 7.27 -17.90 -5.43
C LEU A 183 8.34 -17.15 -6.24
N SER A 184 8.12 -15.84 -6.41
CA SER A 184 9.02 -14.95 -7.16
C SER A 184 9.87 -14.13 -6.21
N VAL A 185 10.99 -13.66 -6.70
CA VAL A 185 11.94 -12.81 -5.97
C VAL A 185 12.07 -11.48 -6.69
N VAL A 186 11.92 -10.40 -5.94
CA VAL A 186 12.26 -9.04 -6.39
C VAL A 186 13.54 -8.63 -5.69
N GLY A 187 14.56 -8.31 -6.47
CA GLY A 187 15.85 -7.84 -5.96
C GLY A 187 15.73 -6.48 -5.27
N ALA A 188 16.70 -6.19 -4.41
CA ALA A 188 16.75 -4.92 -3.68
C ALA A 188 16.76 -3.71 -4.62
N ASN A 189 16.11 -2.61 -4.20
CA ASN A 189 16.00 -1.35 -4.92
C ASN A 189 15.42 -1.45 -6.35
N SER A 190 14.67 -2.53 -6.63
CA SER A 190 13.99 -2.69 -7.92
C SER A 190 12.75 -1.81 -7.99
N VAL A 191 12.51 -1.22 -9.15
CA VAL A 191 11.25 -0.54 -9.48
C VAL A 191 10.45 -1.45 -10.39
N CYS A 192 9.35 -1.99 -9.90
CA CYS A 192 8.51 -2.96 -10.61
C CYS A 192 7.25 -2.31 -11.15
N GLN A 193 7.01 -2.49 -12.46
CA GLN A 193 5.76 -2.14 -13.12
C GLN A 193 5.42 -3.18 -14.17
N GLY A 194 4.21 -3.73 -14.15
CA GLY A 194 3.76 -4.74 -15.11
C GLY A 194 3.51 -6.11 -14.49
N ARG A 195 3.49 -7.15 -15.31
CA ARG A 195 3.14 -8.51 -14.91
C ARG A 195 4.35 -9.43 -15.03
N PHE A 196 4.70 -10.05 -13.93
CA PHE A 196 5.80 -11.01 -13.84
C PHE A 196 5.22 -12.40 -13.57
N PRO A 197 5.58 -13.44 -14.35
CA PRO A 197 5.05 -14.79 -14.17
C PRO A 197 5.51 -15.40 -12.82
N ASN A 198 4.98 -16.58 -12.51
CA ASN A 198 5.41 -17.35 -11.34
C ASN A 198 6.90 -17.70 -11.47
N TYR A 199 7.58 -17.83 -10.32
CA TYR A 199 8.99 -18.24 -10.23
C TYR A 199 9.97 -17.25 -10.89
N SER A 200 9.60 -15.98 -11.02
CA SER A 200 10.46 -14.94 -11.59
C SER A 200 11.51 -14.48 -10.59
N VAL A 201 12.70 -14.19 -11.09
CA VAL A 201 13.68 -13.34 -10.40
C VAL A 201 13.72 -11.99 -11.13
N ILE A 202 13.34 -10.95 -10.43
CA ILE A 202 13.14 -9.60 -10.97
C ILE A 202 14.14 -8.69 -10.27
N GLY A 203 14.92 -7.93 -11.00
CA GLY A 203 15.90 -7.04 -10.38
C GLY A 203 16.32 -5.90 -11.29
N PRO A 204 16.94 -4.85 -10.70
CA PRO A 204 17.67 -3.85 -11.47
C PRO A 204 18.90 -4.49 -12.08
N GLU A 205 19.49 -3.81 -13.07
CA GLU A 205 20.83 -4.19 -13.50
C GLU A 205 21.80 -4.19 -12.31
N HIS A 206 22.69 -5.17 -12.25
CA HIS A 206 23.70 -5.22 -11.21
C HIS A 206 24.63 -3.99 -11.31
N ALA A 207 25.13 -3.55 -10.17
CA ALA A 207 26.12 -2.49 -10.14
C ALA A 207 27.35 -2.86 -11.01
N LYS A 208 27.78 -1.92 -11.84
CA LYS A 208 28.94 -2.08 -12.73
C LYS A 208 30.04 -1.13 -12.29
N LEU A 209 31.29 -1.58 -12.39
CA LEU A 209 32.43 -0.68 -12.24
C LEU A 209 32.41 0.33 -13.39
N LEU A 210 32.18 1.60 -13.09
CA LEU A 210 32.19 2.67 -14.10
C LEU A 210 33.62 3.08 -14.47
N TYR A 211 34.47 3.26 -13.48
CA TYR A 211 35.88 3.59 -13.64
C TYR A 211 36.67 3.34 -12.36
N LYS A 212 37.95 3.11 -12.46
CA LYS A 212 38.90 3.16 -11.33
C LYS A 212 39.33 4.59 -11.09
N ARG A 213 39.25 5.06 -9.85
CA ARG A 213 39.65 6.43 -9.48
C ARG A 213 41.15 6.66 -9.63
N PHE A 214 41.94 5.60 -9.44
CA PHE A 214 43.40 5.62 -9.57
C PHE A 214 43.83 4.41 -10.40
N LYS A 215 44.93 4.56 -11.15
CA LYS A 215 45.63 3.42 -11.76
C LYS A 215 46.52 2.78 -10.67
N GLU A 216 46.53 1.49 -10.60
CA GLU A 216 47.48 0.70 -9.80
C GLU A 216 48.84 0.78 -10.44
#